data_604bb7b8532fa9733c96e640e2a63272
#
_entry.id   604bb7b8532fa9733c96e640e2a63272
#
_cell.length_a   1.000
_cell.length_b   1.000
_cell.length_c   1.000
_cell.angle_alpha   90.00
_cell.angle_beta   90.00
_cell.angle_gamma   90.00
#
_symmetry.space_group_name_H-M   'P 1'
#
loop_
_entity.id
_entity.type
_entity.pdbx_description
1 polymer ?
#
loop_
_entity_poly.entity_id
_entity_poly.type
_entity_poly.pdbx_seq_one_letter_code
_entity_poly.pdbx_strand_id
1 'polypeptide(L)'
;MKLAFALFKYFPYGGLQRDMLRLAEECRRRGHEITVYAREWQGEIPDGFAVRLLKPKTRSNHARALEFDRQLRQAVRQDRPALLIGFNRLSSLDVYFAADNCLQAWARHNRSWLYRRFPRYQAYQHLEAALFAPSSPTLIFSLTARQEQEYQHYYQTAPERFFRLPPGMPPDRRRTADAEAIRIAKRQELGLEPDRRLILQVGSGFKAKGVARAIR
;
A
#
# COMPACT_ATOMS: atom_id res chain seq x y z
N MET A 1 -22.93 -1.34 -7.00
CA MET A 1 -22.59 -0.03 -6.42
C MET A 1 -21.33 0.49 -7.11
N LYS A 2 -21.11 1.81 -7.13
CA LYS A 2 -19.86 2.41 -7.62
C LYS A 2 -18.83 2.45 -6.50
N LEU A 3 -17.70 1.78 -6.68
CA LEU A 3 -16.57 1.80 -5.74
C LEU A 3 -15.39 2.54 -6.37
N ALA A 4 -14.77 3.40 -5.59
CA ALA A 4 -13.59 4.14 -5.99
C ALA A 4 -12.35 3.64 -5.26
N PHE A 5 -11.26 3.46 -6.00
CA PHE A 5 -9.95 3.10 -5.49
C PHE A 5 -8.97 4.23 -5.77
N ALA A 6 -8.11 4.55 -4.83
CA ALA A 6 -7.14 5.64 -4.99
C ALA A 6 -5.72 5.19 -4.61
N LEU A 7 -4.77 5.40 -5.53
CA LEU A 7 -3.35 5.17 -5.28
C LEU A 7 -2.50 6.15 -6.09
N PHE A 8 -1.26 6.41 -5.64
CA PHE A 8 -0.41 7.34 -6.38
C PHE A 8 0.06 6.78 -7.73
N LYS A 9 0.51 5.53 -7.75
CA LYS A 9 1.04 4.89 -8.96
C LYS A 9 0.64 3.43 -9.01
N TYR A 10 0.18 3.00 -10.17
CA TYR A 10 0.02 1.58 -10.48
C TYR A 10 1.15 1.11 -11.38
N PHE A 11 1.74 -0.04 -11.03
CA PHE A 11 2.67 -0.83 -11.85
C PHE A 11 2.56 -2.31 -11.46
N PRO A 12 2.72 -3.26 -12.39
CA PRO A 12 2.37 -4.68 -12.17
C PRO A 12 3.17 -5.41 -11.07
N TYR A 13 4.37 -4.91 -10.74
CA TYR A 13 5.31 -5.62 -9.86
C TYR A 13 5.25 -5.21 -8.39
N GLY A 14 4.46 -4.20 -8.04
CA GLY A 14 4.35 -3.70 -6.67
C GLY A 14 3.43 -4.54 -5.80
N GLY A 15 3.81 -4.78 -4.54
CA GLY A 15 2.96 -5.50 -3.58
C GLY A 15 1.63 -4.79 -3.34
N LEU A 16 1.70 -3.50 -2.98
CA LEU A 16 0.53 -2.65 -2.75
C LEU A 16 -0.40 -2.57 -3.97
N GLN A 17 0.19 -2.46 -5.17
CA GLN A 17 -0.55 -2.38 -6.42
C GLN A 17 -1.30 -3.67 -6.73
N ARG A 18 -0.67 -4.82 -6.46
CA ARG A 18 -1.32 -6.14 -6.60
C ARG A 18 -2.44 -6.34 -5.59
N ASP A 19 -2.26 -5.90 -4.36
CA ASP A 19 -3.30 -5.99 -3.34
C ASP A 19 -4.50 -5.12 -3.71
N MET A 20 -4.25 -3.89 -4.20
CA MET A 20 -5.29 -3.01 -4.74
C MET A 20 -6.04 -3.68 -5.90
N LEU A 21 -5.30 -4.18 -6.88
CA LEU A 21 -5.90 -4.80 -8.06
C LEU A 21 -6.78 -6.00 -7.69
N ARG A 22 -6.28 -6.90 -6.84
CA ARG A 22 -7.05 -8.07 -6.38
C ARG A 22 -8.33 -7.70 -5.65
N LEU A 23 -8.24 -6.71 -4.76
CA LEU A 23 -9.42 -6.24 -4.04
C LEU A 23 -10.44 -5.62 -5.01
N ALA A 24 -9.98 -4.82 -5.96
CA ALA A 24 -10.83 -4.21 -6.97
C ALA A 24 -11.47 -5.24 -7.91
N GLU A 25 -10.70 -6.25 -8.36
CA GLU A 25 -11.19 -7.37 -9.17
C GLU A 25 -12.25 -8.20 -8.43
N GLU A 26 -12.03 -8.48 -7.15
CA GLU A 26 -13.02 -9.21 -6.34
C GLU A 26 -14.30 -8.39 -6.16
N CYS A 27 -14.20 -7.08 -5.95
CA CYS A 27 -15.36 -6.20 -5.91
C CYS A 27 -16.11 -6.20 -7.25
N ARG A 28 -15.37 -6.14 -8.39
CA ARG A 28 -15.97 -6.21 -9.73
C ARG A 28 -16.69 -7.55 -9.95
N ARG A 29 -16.06 -8.66 -9.56
CA ARG A 29 -16.66 -10.00 -9.66
C ARG A 29 -17.97 -10.12 -8.87
N ARG A 30 -18.11 -9.34 -7.79
CA ARG A 30 -19.36 -9.21 -7.01
C ARG A 30 -20.37 -8.23 -7.59
N GLY A 31 -20.15 -7.73 -8.80
CA GLY A 31 -21.09 -6.86 -9.50
C GLY A 31 -20.98 -5.37 -9.15
N HIS A 32 -19.82 -4.92 -8.63
CA HIS A 32 -19.57 -3.50 -8.38
C HIS A 32 -18.88 -2.84 -9.59
N GLU A 33 -19.23 -1.59 -9.86
CA GLU A 33 -18.53 -0.74 -10.82
C GLU A 33 -17.26 -0.19 -10.18
N ILE A 34 -16.12 -0.31 -10.86
CA ILE A 34 -14.80 0.05 -10.34
C ILE A 34 -14.24 1.28 -11.03
N THR A 35 -13.94 2.33 -10.27
CA THR A 35 -13.18 3.48 -10.74
C THR A 35 -11.88 3.58 -9.96
N VAL A 36 -10.73 3.69 -10.65
CA VAL A 36 -9.42 3.86 -10.02
C VAL A 36 -8.87 5.25 -10.32
N TYR A 37 -8.58 6.01 -9.28
CA TYR A 37 -7.90 7.29 -9.38
C TYR A 37 -6.41 7.10 -9.13
N ALA A 38 -5.57 7.49 -10.08
CA ALA A 38 -4.12 7.39 -9.97
C ALA A 38 -3.42 8.61 -10.58
N ARG A 39 -2.15 8.83 -10.24
CA ARG A 39 -1.29 9.79 -10.95
C ARG A 39 -0.69 9.18 -12.21
N GLU A 40 -0.35 7.90 -12.12
CA GLU A 40 0.32 7.14 -13.16
C GLU A 40 -0.22 5.71 -13.16
N TRP A 41 -0.42 5.18 -14.36
CA TRP A 41 -0.80 3.79 -14.58
C TRP A 41 0.12 3.17 -15.60
N GLN A 42 0.73 2.03 -15.27
CA GLN A 42 1.59 1.26 -16.16
C GLN A 42 1.00 -0.12 -16.39
N GLY A 43 0.98 -0.56 -17.64
CA GLY A 43 0.40 -1.83 -18.06
C GLY A 43 -1.06 -1.69 -18.52
N GLU A 44 -1.65 -2.82 -18.83
CA GLU A 44 -3.03 -2.90 -19.30
C GLU A 44 -4.03 -2.52 -18.21
N ILE A 45 -5.12 -1.90 -18.61
CA ILE A 45 -6.23 -1.63 -17.72
C ILE A 45 -7.15 -2.84 -17.76
N PRO A 46 -7.46 -3.47 -16.62
CA PRO A 46 -8.35 -4.63 -16.60
C PRO A 46 -9.73 -4.30 -17.15
N ASP A 47 -10.35 -5.25 -17.82
CA ASP A 47 -11.69 -5.11 -18.35
C ASP A 47 -12.70 -4.73 -17.25
N GLY A 48 -13.53 -3.74 -17.58
CA GLY A 48 -14.55 -3.24 -16.64
C GLY A 48 -14.03 -2.28 -15.58
N PHE A 49 -12.76 -1.83 -15.66
CA PHE A 49 -12.22 -0.77 -14.83
C PHE A 49 -12.24 0.57 -15.54
N ALA A 50 -12.69 1.61 -14.85
CA ALA A 50 -12.49 2.99 -15.28
C ALA A 50 -11.26 3.57 -14.57
N VAL A 51 -10.20 3.92 -15.31
CA VAL A 51 -9.00 4.54 -14.73
C VAL A 51 -9.01 6.04 -15.04
N ARG A 52 -8.95 6.86 -13.99
CA ARG A 52 -8.90 8.32 -14.08
C ARG A 52 -7.55 8.84 -13.58
N LEU A 53 -6.79 9.43 -14.48
CA LEU A 53 -5.48 9.98 -14.17
C LEU A 53 -5.60 11.42 -13.68
N LEU A 54 -5.26 11.64 -12.42
CA LEU A 54 -5.11 12.96 -11.82
C LEU A 54 -3.64 13.39 -11.94
N LYS A 55 -3.41 14.57 -12.54
CA LYS A 55 -2.05 15.03 -12.89
C LYS A 55 -1.65 16.25 -12.06
N PRO A 56 -1.08 16.07 -10.84
CA PRO A 56 -0.53 17.16 -10.08
C PRO A 56 0.60 17.86 -10.84
N LYS A 57 0.61 19.19 -10.83
CA LYS A 57 1.59 20.01 -11.56
C LYS A 57 2.81 20.39 -10.72
N THR A 58 2.73 20.25 -9.40
CA THR A 58 3.81 20.60 -8.47
C THR A 58 5.03 19.70 -8.62
N ARG A 59 6.22 20.23 -8.27
CA ARG A 59 7.50 19.53 -8.50
C ARG A 59 7.90 18.58 -7.40
N SER A 60 7.71 18.94 -6.13
CA SER A 60 8.13 18.10 -5.00
C SER A 60 7.16 16.96 -4.73
N ASN A 61 7.65 15.82 -4.26
CA ASN A 61 6.83 14.64 -4.00
C ASN A 61 5.72 14.89 -2.96
N HIS A 62 6.01 15.66 -1.90
CA HIS A 62 5.02 15.98 -0.88
C HIS A 62 3.95 16.95 -1.38
N ALA A 63 4.35 17.96 -2.17
CA ALA A 63 3.40 18.87 -2.79
C ALA A 63 2.50 18.14 -3.81
N ARG A 64 3.07 17.20 -4.59
CA ARG A 64 2.30 16.32 -5.49
C ARG A 64 1.28 15.47 -4.73
N ALA A 65 1.64 14.99 -3.54
CA ALA A 65 0.72 14.19 -2.74
C ALA A 65 -0.47 15.05 -2.25
N LEU A 66 -0.22 16.26 -1.76
CA LEU A 66 -1.28 17.20 -1.34
C LEU A 66 -2.16 17.65 -2.52
N GLU A 67 -1.55 17.92 -3.67
CA GLU A 67 -2.30 18.33 -4.86
C GLU A 67 -3.14 17.19 -5.41
N PHE A 68 -2.62 15.96 -5.42
CA PHE A 68 -3.38 14.77 -5.78
C PHE A 68 -4.57 14.57 -4.84
N ASP A 69 -4.36 14.69 -3.54
CA ASP A 69 -5.43 14.60 -2.54
C ASP A 69 -6.54 15.64 -2.81
N ARG A 70 -6.16 16.88 -3.10
CA ARG A 70 -7.12 17.92 -3.46
C ARG A 70 -7.91 17.61 -4.74
N GLN A 71 -7.22 17.16 -5.81
CA GLN A 71 -7.84 16.77 -7.08
C GLN A 71 -8.76 15.56 -6.89
N LEU A 72 -8.33 14.57 -6.09
CA LEU A 72 -9.14 13.40 -5.76
C LEU A 72 -10.45 13.80 -5.08
N ARG A 73 -10.39 14.64 -4.04
CA ARG A 73 -11.60 15.12 -3.35
C ARG A 73 -12.58 15.82 -4.30
N GLN A 74 -12.07 16.58 -5.26
CA GLN A 74 -12.91 17.23 -6.26
C GLN A 74 -13.56 16.21 -7.20
N ALA A 75 -12.79 15.24 -7.70
CA ALA A 75 -13.30 14.19 -8.59
C ALA A 75 -14.35 13.31 -7.91
N VAL A 76 -14.10 12.89 -6.66
CA VAL A 76 -15.02 12.07 -5.87
C VAL A 76 -16.34 12.81 -5.58
N ARG A 77 -16.31 14.12 -5.33
CA ARG A 77 -17.54 14.92 -5.17
C ARG A 77 -18.41 14.93 -6.43
N GLN A 78 -17.79 14.87 -7.61
CA GLN A 78 -18.51 14.83 -8.90
C GLN A 78 -19.04 13.43 -9.19
N ASP A 79 -18.21 12.40 -8.97
CA ASP A 79 -18.51 11.02 -9.33
C ASP A 79 -19.40 10.30 -8.31
N ARG A 80 -19.42 10.77 -7.04
CA ARG A 80 -20.21 10.26 -5.92
C ARG A 80 -20.16 8.74 -5.78
N PRO A 81 -18.98 8.11 -5.63
CA PRO A 81 -18.90 6.69 -5.36
C PRO A 81 -19.56 6.37 -4.01
N ALA A 82 -20.02 5.14 -3.84
CA ALA A 82 -20.56 4.67 -2.59
C ALA A 82 -19.49 4.52 -1.50
N LEU A 83 -18.25 4.18 -1.91
CA LEU A 83 -17.07 4.11 -1.03
C LEU A 83 -15.82 4.53 -1.79
N LEU A 84 -14.91 5.22 -1.08
CA LEU A 84 -13.57 5.56 -1.52
C LEU A 84 -12.52 4.80 -0.70
N ILE A 85 -11.80 3.88 -1.34
CA ILE A 85 -10.78 3.02 -0.74
C ILE A 85 -9.39 3.51 -1.16
N GLY A 86 -8.57 3.95 -0.21
CA GLY A 86 -7.23 4.48 -0.50
C GLY A 86 -6.11 3.51 -0.15
N PHE A 87 -5.08 3.49 -0.97
CA PHE A 87 -3.85 2.69 -0.82
C PHE A 87 -2.60 3.53 -0.51
N ASN A 88 -2.77 4.83 -0.42
CA ASN A 88 -1.78 5.78 0.08
C ASN A 88 -2.46 6.71 1.08
N ARG A 89 -1.66 7.42 1.89
CA ARG A 89 -2.21 8.43 2.81
C ARG A 89 -2.85 9.56 2.03
N LEU A 90 -4.16 9.65 2.11
CA LEU A 90 -5.01 10.66 1.48
C LEU A 90 -6.08 11.05 2.49
N SER A 91 -6.52 12.28 2.46
CA SER A 91 -7.61 12.73 3.31
C SER A 91 -8.97 12.24 2.75
N SER A 92 -9.98 12.21 3.59
CA SER A 92 -11.37 11.93 3.15
C SER A 92 -11.58 10.55 2.51
N LEU A 93 -10.86 9.52 2.97
CA LEU A 93 -11.10 8.13 2.61
C LEU A 93 -12.19 7.53 3.51
N ASP A 94 -13.06 6.70 2.94
CA ASP A 94 -13.96 5.86 3.72
C ASP A 94 -13.21 4.66 4.29
N VAL A 95 -12.31 4.08 3.48
CA VAL A 95 -11.45 2.95 3.88
C VAL A 95 -10.00 3.24 3.49
N TYR A 96 -9.09 3.03 4.42
CA TYR A 96 -7.64 3.11 4.17
C TYR A 96 -6.96 1.75 4.32
N PHE A 97 -6.32 1.27 3.27
CA PHE A 97 -5.43 0.10 3.32
C PHE A 97 -4.05 0.55 3.80
N ALA A 98 -3.76 0.32 5.09
CA ALA A 98 -2.61 0.87 5.79
C ALA A 98 -1.35 0.01 5.58
N ALA A 99 -0.78 0.03 4.37
CA ALA A 99 0.45 -0.70 4.06
C ALA A 99 1.72 -0.01 4.56
N ASP A 100 1.65 1.28 4.86
CA ASP A 100 2.79 2.07 5.34
C ASP A 100 2.90 2.04 6.88
N ASN A 101 4.13 2.13 7.40
CA ASN A 101 4.37 2.28 8.83
C ASN A 101 3.87 3.65 9.35
N CYS A 102 3.53 3.74 10.63
CA CYS A 102 3.18 5.01 11.25
C CYS A 102 4.33 6.03 11.10
N LEU A 103 4.05 7.16 10.44
CA LEU A 103 5.06 8.18 10.15
C LEU A 103 5.56 8.85 11.43
N GLN A 104 4.67 9.10 12.38
CA GLN A 104 5.06 9.68 13.67
C GLN A 104 5.98 8.74 14.45
N ALA A 105 5.64 7.46 14.57
CA ALA A 105 6.48 6.47 15.21
C ALA A 105 7.85 6.40 14.55
N TRP A 106 7.87 6.26 13.22
CA TRP A 106 9.10 6.19 12.45
C TRP A 106 9.97 7.44 12.62
N ALA A 107 9.39 8.64 12.55
CA ALA A 107 10.13 9.90 12.67
C ALA A 107 10.73 10.07 14.07
N ARG A 108 10.00 9.72 15.12
CA ARG A 108 10.48 9.82 16.51
C ARG A 108 11.63 8.86 16.80
N HIS A 109 11.61 7.65 16.22
CA HIS A 109 12.67 6.66 16.44
C HIS A 109 13.90 6.84 15.54
N ASN A 110 13.75 7.45 14.35
CA ASN A 110 14.80 7.44 13.33
C ASN A 110 15.30 8.83 12.93
N ARG A 111 14.72 9.91 13.46
CA ARG A 111 15.06 11.29 13.07
C ARG A 111 15.17 12.21 14.28
N SER A 112 15.99 13.29 14.13
CA SER A 112 16.02 14.36 15.11
C SER A 112 14.69 15.11 15.18
N TRP A 113 14.47 15.83 16.26
CA TRP A 113 13.27 16.66 16.44
C TRP A 113 13.11 17.75 15.36
N LEU A 114 14.22 18.26 14.82
CA LEU A 114 14.23 19.23 13.72
C LEU A 114 13.60 18.69 12.44
N TYR A 115 13.70 17.37 12.17
CA TYR A 115 13.10 16.76 10.99
C TYR A 115 11.59 17.00 10.89
N ARG A 116 10.91 17.09 12.02
CA ARG A 116 9.47 17.32 12.08
C ARG A 116 9.04 18.72 11.66
N ARG A 117 9.98 19.69 11.54
CA ARG A 117 9.74 21.04 11.03
C ARG A 117 9.83 21.13 9.49
N PHE A 118 10.37 20.13 8.82
CA PHE A 118 10.48 20.16 7.36
C PHE A 118 9.12 20.04 6.68
N PRO A 119 8.86 20.83 5.59
CA PRO A 119 7.60 20.81 4.85
C PRO A 119 7.20 19.41 4.37
N ARG A 120 8.17 18.58 4.01
CA ARG A 120 7.91 17.19 3.61
C ARG A 120 7.28 16.37 4.74
N TYR A 121 7.80 16.46 5.94
CA TYR A 121 7.22 15.75 7.09
C TYR A 121 5.82 16.27 7.40
N GLN A 122 5.66 17.60 7.47
CA GLN A 122 4.39 18.22 7.79
C GLN A 122 3.28 17.86 6.80
N ALA A 123 3.58 17.83 5.49
CA ALA A 123 2.63 17.42 4.47
C ALA A 123 2.15 15.97 4.65
N TYR A 124 3.06 15.02 4.84
CA TYR A 124 2.67 13.63 5.05
C TYR A 124 2.04 13.38 6.42
N GLN A 125 2.47 14.09 7.45
CA GLN A 125 1.85 14.03 8.78
C GLN A 125 0.43 14.58 8.75
N HIS A 126 0.17 15.66 7.98
CA HIS A 126 -1.17 16.19 7.78
C HIS A 126 -2.10 15.14 7.14
N LEU A 127 -1.66 14.48 6.08
CA LEU A 127 -2.43 13.41 5.44
C LEU A 127 -2.63 12.20 6.36
N GLU A 128 -1.62 11.82 7.15
CA GLU A 128 -1.73 10.74 8.12
C GLU A 128 -2.71 11.10 9.24
N ALA A 129 -2.62 12.32 9.79
CA ALA A 129 -3.53 12.79 10.84
C ALA A 129 -4.99 12.80 10.37
N ALA A 130 -5.25 13.19 9.13
CA ALA A 130 -6.60 13.18 8.57
C ALA A 130 -7.25 11.79 8.57
N LEU A 131 -6.45 10.73 8.48
CA LEU A 131 -6.92 9.33 8.50
C LEU A 131 -7.09 8.78 9.92
N PHE A 132 -6.16 9.13 10.82
CA PHE A 132 -6.02 8.46 12.11
C PHE A 132 -6.50 9.28 13.31
N ALA A 133 -6.77 10.58 13.15
CA ALA A 133 -7.32 11.41 14.23
C ALA A 133 -8.62 10.81 14.81
N PRO A 134 -8.93 11.05 16.10
CA PRO A 134 -10.14 10.55 16.74
C PRO A 134 -11.43 10.94 16.02
N SER A 135 -11.44 12.12 15.41
CA SER A 135 -12.59 12.65 14.66
C SER A 135 -12.75 12.07 13.25
N SER A 136 -11.78 11.29 12.75
CA SER A 136 -11.86 10.71 11.42
C SER A 136 -12.78 9.49 11.40
N PRO A 137 -13.72 9.39 10.43
CA PRO A 137 -14.59 8.24 10.29
C PRO A 137 -13.95 7.09 9.51
N THR A 138 -12.75 7.26 8.97
CA THR A 138 -12.07 6.31 8.07
C THR A 138 -11.89 4.94 8.74
N LEU A 139 -12.36 3.86 8.13
CA LEU A 139 -12.06 2.49 8.52
C LEU A 139 -10.64 2.11 8.04
N ILE A 140 -9.93 1.33 8.82
CA ILE A 140 -8.51 1.07 8.60
C ILE A 140 -8.27 -0.42 8.44
N PHE A 141 -7.86 -0.84 7.24
CA PHE A 141 -7.36 -2.20 7.02
C PHE A 141 -5.88 -2.23 7.38
N SER A 142 -5.58 -2.78 8.56
CA SER A 142 -4.23 -2.88 9.11
C SER A 142 -3.58 -4.22 8.76
N LEU A 143 -2.24 -4.24 8.66
CA LEU A 143 -1.50 -5.47 8.36
C LEU A 143 -0.98 -6.17 9.63
N THR A 144 -0.71 -5.42 10.71
CA THR A 144 -0.10 -5.97 11.93
C THR A 144 -0.65 -5.30 13.19
N ALA A 145 -0.66 -6.06 14.30
CA ALA A 145 -1.02 -5.53 15.63
C ALA A 145 -0.11 -4.37 16.07
N ARG A 146 1.18 -4.45 15.77
CA ARG A 146 2.14 -3.39 16.11
C ARG A 146 1.75 -2.06 15.44
N GLN A 147 1.35 -2.11 14.18
CA GLN A 147 0.93 -0.93 13.44
C GLN A 147 -0.31 -0.29 14.10
N GLU A 148 -1.30 -1.09 14.50
CA GLU A 148 -2.48 -0.61 15.22
C GLU A 148 -2.11 0.09 16.52
N GLN A 149 -1.23 -0.54 17.32
CA GLN A 149 -0.74 0.04 18.59
C GLN A 149 -0.02 1.37 18.37
N GLU A 150 0.80 1.49 17.31
CA GLU A 150 1.47 2.74 16.98
C GLU A 150 0.45 3.85 16.64
N TYR A 151 -0.57 3.57 15.85
CA TYR A 151 -1.61 4.56 15.51
C TYR A 151 -2.50 4.91 16.71
N GLN A 152 -2.85 3.94 17.55
CA GLN A 152 -3.57 4.20 18.80
C GLN A 152 -2.75 5.09 19.74
N HIS A 153 -1.46 4.82 19.88
CA HIS A 153 -0.57 5.60 20.74
C HIS A 153 -0.37 7.04 20.25
N TYR A 154 -0.10 7.23 18.95
CA TYR A 154 0.28 8.54 18.42
C TYR A 154 -0.89 9.42 17.98
N TYR A 155 -2.01 8.83 17.61
CA TYR A 155 -3.19 9.53 17.10
C TYR A 155 -4.43 9.27 17.93
N GLN A 156 -4.38 8.42 18.94
CA GLN A 156 -5.53 8.02 19.75
C GLN A 156 -6.68 7.47 18.88
N THR A 157 -6.31 6.78 17.83
CA THR A 157 -7.26 6.16 16.91
C THR A 157 -8.08 5.10 17.64
N ALA A 158 -9.39 5.16 17.53
CA ALA A 158 -10.29 4.22 18.19
C ALA A 158 -10.08 2.78 17.68
N PRO A 159 -9.94 1.78 18.59
CA PRO A 159 -9.64 0.39 18.23
C PRO A 159 -10.63 -0.24 17.25
N GLU A 160 -11.91 0.11 17.37
CA GLU A 160 -13.01 -0.39 16.54
C GLU A 160 -12.92 0.01 15.07
N ARG A 161 -12.08 0.97 14.74
CA ARG A 161 -11.82 1.38 13.36
C ARG A 161 -10.85 0.48 12.63
N PHE A 162 -10.14 -0.41 13.34
CA PHE A 162 -9.15 -1.31 12.75
C PHE A 162 -9.74 -2.66 12.38
N PHE A 163 -9.51 -3.07 11.14
CA PHE A 163 -9.81 -4.39 10.61
C PHE A 163 -8.51 -5.01 10.13
N ARG A 164 -8.04 -6.04 10.83
CA ARG A 164 -6.76 -6.67 10.49
C ARG A 164 -6.89 -7.58 9.28
N LEU A 165 -6.17 -7.24 8.21
CA LEU A 165 -6.03 -8.01 7.00
C LEU A 165 -4.57 -8.44 6.83
N PRO A 166 -4.16 -9.57 7.38
CA PRO A 166 -2.78 -10.05 7.22
C PRO A 166 -2.50 -10.34 5.74
N PRO A 167 -1.26 -10.11 5.27
CA PRO A 167 -0.88 -10.40 3.89
C PRO A 167 -1.18 -11.87 3.54
N GLY A 168 -1.95 -12.07 2.48
CA GLY A 168 -2.24 -13.38 1.95
C GLY A 168 -1.21 -13.86 0.95
N MET A 169 -1.05 -15.18 0.81
CA MET A 169 -0.25 -15.78 -0.23
C MET A 169 -1.14 -16.14 -1.44
N PRO A 170 -0.81 -15.65 -2.64
CA PRO A 170 -1.56 -15.98 -3.83
C PRO A 170 -1.52 -17.48 -4.16
N PRO A 171 -2.57 -18.04 -4.77
CA PRO A 171 -2.62 -19.45 -5.15
C PRO A 171 -1.46 -19.88 -6.04
N ASP A 172 -1.04 -19.04 -6.98
CA ASP A 172 0.08 -19.24 -7.90
C ASP A 172 1.46 -19.33 -7.23
N ARG A 173 1.54 -18.99 -5.93
CA ARG A 173 2.76 -19.08 -5.12
C ARG A 173 2.73 -20.21 -4.09
N ARG A 174 1.72 -21.04 -4.13
CA ARG A 174 1.67 -22.24 -3.31
C ARG A 174 2.59 -23.30 -3.90
N ARG A 175 3.07 -24.19 -3.04
CA ARG A 175 3.86 -25.34 -3.50
C ARG A 175 3.00 -26.20 -4.43
N THR A 176 3.48 -26.40 -5.65
CA THR A 176 2.83 -27.23 -6.67
C THR A 176 3.19 -28.71 -6.49
N ALA A 177 2.44 -29.63 -7.12
CA ALA A 177 2.72 -31.05 -7.02
C ALA A 177 4.10 -31.42 -7.59
N ASP A 178 4.59 -30.69 -8.58
CA ASP A 178 5.88 -30.86 -9.25
C ASP A 178 7.02 -30.02 -8.59
N ALA A 179 6.78 -29.44 -7.44
CA ALA A 179 7.75 -28.55 -6.78
C ALA A 179 9.13 -29.21 -6.54
N GLU A 180 9.17 -30.52 -6.29
CA GLU A 180 10.44 -31.23 -6.09
C GLU A 180 11.21 -31.40 -7.41
N ALA A 181 10.51 -31.70 -8.49
CA ALA A 181 11.12 -31.75 -9.82
C ALA A 181 11.70 -30.41 -10.24
N ILE A 182 10.94 -29.33 -10.02
CA ILE A 182 11.38 -27.94 -10.26
C ILE A 182 12.63 -27.61 -9.39
N ARG A 183 12.61 -28.02 -8.12
CA ARG A 183 13.73 -27.83 -7.21
C ARG A 183 15.01 -28.48 -7.72
N ILE A 184 14.92 -29.77 -8.12
CA ILE A 184 16.06 -30.56 -8.63
C ILE A 184 16.61 -29.88 -9.89
N ALA A 185 15.77 -29.61 -10.87
CA ALA A 185 16.17 -28.97 -12.12
C ALA A 185 16.86 -27.62 -11.89
N LYS A 186 16.30 -26.79 -10.98
CA LYS A 186 16.87 -25.47 -10.67
C LYS A 186 18.19 -25.57 -9.92
N ARG A 187 18.38 -26.56 -9.06
CA ARG A 187 19.67 -26.80 -8.40
C ARG A 187 20.75 -27.24 -9.39
N GLN A 188 20.41 -28.12 -10.33
CA GLN A 188 21.30 -28.52 -11.41
C GLN A 188 21.72 -27.33 -12.27
N GLU A 189 20.78 -26.48 -12.68
CA GLU A 189 21.03 -25.24 -13.44
C GLU A 189 22.02 -24.31 -12.71
N LEU A 190 21.92 -24.25 -11.38
CA LEU A 190 22.77 -23.42 -10.53
C LEU A 190 24.10 -24.10 -10.12
N GLY A 191 24.37 -25.31 -10.57
CA GLY A 191 25.56 -26.08 -10.19
C GLY A 191 25.63 -26.40 -8.68
N LEU A 192 24.48 -26.58 -8.03
CA LEU A 192 24.41 -26.85 -6.59
C LEU A 192 24.26 -28.33 -6.33
N GLU A 193 25.15 -28.87 -5.48
CA GLU A 193 25.02 -30.23 -4.94
C GLU A 193 23.68 -30.44 -4.21
N PRO A 194 23.14 -31.68 -4.21
CA PRO A 194 21.83 -31.98 -3.61
C PRO A 194 21.67 -31.51 -2.17
N ASP A 195 22.70 -31.67 -1.34
CA ASP A 195 22.65 -31.36 0.11
C ASP A 195 23.12 -29.96 0.45
N ARG A 196 23.63 -29.20 -0.53
CA ARG A 196 24.12 -27.84 -0.28
C ARG A 196 22.95 -26.92 0.08
N ARG A 197 23.07 -26.21 1.20
CA ARG A 197 22.07 -25.22 1.60
C ARG A 197 22.12 -23.99 0.70
N LEU A 198 20.99 -23.55 0.20
CA LEU A 198 20.82 -22.32 -0.54
C LEU A 198 19.96 -21.36 0.27
N ILE A 199 20.50 -20.18 0.56
CA ILE A 199 19.74 -19.09 1.16
C ILE A 199 19.48 -18.05 0.07
N LEU A 200 18.21 -17.87 -0.29
CA LEU A 200 17.79 -16.93 -1.33
C LEU A 200 17.08 -15.73 -0.68
N GLN A 201 17.57 -14.53 -0.98
CA GLN A 201 16.91 -13.29 -0.60
C GLN A 201 16.55 -12.48 -1.84
N VAL A 202 15.27 -12.21 -2.04
CA VAL A 202 14.73 -11.46 -3.17
C VAL A 202 14.13 -10.14 -2.69
N GLY A 203 14.48 -9.04 -3.34
CA GLY A 203 13.88 -7.74 -3.05
C GLY A 203 14.72 -6.56 -3.50
N SER A 204 14.09 -5.39 -3.55
CA SER A 204 14.75 -4.09 -3.71
C SER A 204 14.84 -3.39 -2.35
N GLY A 205 15.77 -2.40 -2.22
CA GLY A 205 15.92 -1.67 -0.96
C GLY A 205 16.63 -2.49 0.12
N PHE A 206 17.81 -2.98 -0.17
CA PHE A 206 18.61 -3.90 0.65
C PHE A 206 18.74 -3.52 2.11
N LYS A 207 18.86 -2.23 2.44
CA LYS A 207 18.91 -1.77 3.83
C LYS A 207 17.60 -2.05 4.57
N ALA A 208 16.46 -1.76 3.94
CA ALA A 208 15.13 -1.99 4.53
C ALA A 208 14.81 -3.50 4.66
N LYS A 209 15.33 -4.32 3.74
CA LYS A 209 15.16 -5.78 3.75
C LYS A 209 16.17 -6.51 4.63
N GLY A 210 17.10 -5.80 5.24
CA GLY A 210 18.04 -6.40 6.18
C GLY A 210 19.10 -7.29 5.57
N VAL A 211 19.45 -7.11 4.28
CA VAL A 211 20.45 -7.95 3.59
C VAL A 211 21.76 -8.05 4.35
N ALA A 212 22.26 -6.96 4.89
CA ALA A 212 23.49 -6.96 5.69
C ALA A 212 23.40 -7.84 6.96
N ARG A 213 22.20 -8.08 7.49
CA ARG A 213 21.98 -9.00 8.62
C ARG A 213 21.91 -10.45 8.18
N ALA A 214 21.46 -10.71 6.95
CA ALA A 214 21.35 -12.06 6.40
C ALA A 214 22.71 -12.63 5.96
N ILE A 215 23.70 -11.76 5.70
CA ILE A 215 25.07 -12.15 5.27
C ILE A 215 26.00 -12.37 6.47
N ARG A 216 25.67 -11.85 7.64
CA ARG A 216 26.41 -12.09 8.90
C ARG A 216 26.03 -13.40 9.54
#